data_019b68dc264638d75220633134da7067
#
_entry.id   019b68dc264638d75220633134da7067
#
_cell.length_a   1.000
_cell.length_b   1.000
_cell.length_c   1.000
_cell.angle_alpha   90.00
_cell.angle_beta   90.00
_cell.angle_gamma   90.00
#
_symmetry.space_group_name_H-M   'P 1'
#
loop_
_entity.id
_entity.type
_entity.pdbx_description
1 polymer ?
#
loop_
_entity_poly.entity_id
_entity_poly.type
_entity_poly.pdbx_seq_one_letter_code
_entity_poly.pdbx_strand_id
1 'polypeptide(L)'
;MIQWLKEGVIGLVHEFKEGKDDLSDQDEMFRGRTAVFADQVIGGNASLRLKNVQLTDAGTYQCYIITSKGKGNANLEYKTGGELLLERGKESAQRYWG
;
A
#
# COMPACT_ATOMS: atom_id res chain seq x y z
N MET A 1 -2.45 -2.06 -12.59
CA MET A 1 -3.28 -2.17 -11.38
C MET A 1 -2.39 -2.39 -10.17
N ILE A 2 -2.68 -1.68 -9.11
CA ILE A 2 -1.95 -1.82 -7.85
C ILE A 2 -2.97 -2.06 -6.76
N GLN A 3 -2.76 -3.11 -5.96
CA GLN A 3 -3.60 -3.36 -4.79
C GLN A 3 -2.73 -3.46 -3.55
N TRP A 4 -3.12 -2.72 -2.53
CA TRP A 4 -2.50 -2.80 -1.21
C TRP A 4 -3.48 -3.47 -0.25
N LEU A 5 -3.00 -4.51 0.41
CA LEU A 5 -3.78 -5.30 1.36
C LEU A 5 -3.06 -5.40 2.67
N LYS A 6 -3.79 -5.67 3.74
CA LYS A 6 -3.21 -5.92 5.06
C LYS A 6 -3.71 -7.26 5.56
N GLU A 7 -2.81 -8.08 6.09
CA GLU A 7 -3.21 -9.36 6.66
C GLU A 7 -4.23 -9.16 7.77
N GLY A 8 -5.25 -10.00 7.75
CA GLY A 8 -6.28 -9.94 8.77
C GLY A 8 -7.41 -8.94 8.50
N VAL A 9 -7.31 -8.18 7.41
CA VAL A 9 -8.32 -7.20 7.04
C VAL A 9 -9.07 -7.71 5.81
N ILE A 10 -10.39 -7.66 5.85
CA ILE A 10 -11.22 -8.23 4.79
C ILE A 10 -11.18 -7.39 3.52
N GLY A 11 -11.34 -6.09 3.65
CA GLY A 11 -11.31 -5.19 2.50
C GLY A 11 -9.90 -4.84 2.10
N LEU A 12 -9.77 -3.94 1.12
CA LEU A 12 -8.48 -3.47 0.65
C LEU A 12 -8.01 -2.29 1.46
N VAL A 13 -6.70 -2.10 1.52
CA VAL A 13 -6.13 -0.87 2.04
C VAL A 13 -6.32 0.23 1.01
N HIS A 14 -5.94 -0.04 -0.24
CA HIS A 14 -6.07 0.92 -1.32
C HIS A 14 -5.95 0.18 -2.65
N GLU A 15 -6.63 0.67 -3.66
CA GLU A 15 -6.49 0.13 -5.01
C GLU A 15 -6.35 1.28 -6.00
N PHE A 16 -5.45 1.11 -6.96
CA PHE A 16 -5.25 2.05 -8.04
C PHE A 16 -5.33 1.27 -9.34
N LYS A 17 -6.25 1.62 -10.21
CA LYS A 17 -6.41 0.94 -11.49
C LYS A 17 -6.95 1.88 -12.54
N GLU A 18 -6.58 1.61 -13.79
CA GLU A 18 -7.03 2.42 -14.92
C GLU A 18 -6.74 3.90 -14.73
N GLY A 19 -5.56 4.17 -14.14
CA GLY A 19 -5.07 5.53 -13.99
C GLY A 19 -5.66 6.33 -12.84
N LYS A 20 -6.43 5.68 -11.95
CA LYS A 20 -7.04 6.41 -10.84
C LYS A 20 -7.28 5.51 -9.64
N ASP A 21 -7.51 6.14 -8.50
CA ASP A 21 -7.86 5.44 -7.29
C ASP A 21 -9.25 4.82 -7.41
N ASP A 22 -9.35 3.57 -6.95
CA ASP A 22 -10.64 2.90 -6.84
C ASP A 22 -10.80 2.46 -5.40
N LEU A 23 -11.63 3.15 -4.67
CA LEU A 23 -11.80 2.91 -3.23
C LEU A 23 -13.11 2.20 -2.90
N SER A 24 -13.75 1.60 -3.89
CA SER A 24 -15.04 0.93 -3.68
C SER A 24 -14.93 -0.26 -2.73
N ASP A 25 -13.78 -0.92 -2.69
CA ASP A 25 -13.56 -2.06 -1.82
C ASP A 25 -12.65 -1.75 -0.65
N GLN A 26 -12.38 -0.47 -0.41
CA GLN A 26 -11.52 -0.07 0.71
C GLN A 26 -12.17 -0.43 2.05
N ASP A 27 -11.38 -1.05 2.92
CA ASP A 27 -11.85 -1.37 4.25
C ASP A 27 -12.07 -0.10 5.06
N GLU A 28 -13.10 -0.14 5.90
CA GLU A 28 -13.49 0.99 6.74
C GLU A 28 -12.34 1.51 7.58
N MET A 29 -11.47 0.62 8.01
CA MET A 29 -10.31 0.96 8.83
C MET A 29 -9.40 1.98 8.15
N PHE A 30 -9.36 1.97 6.83
CA PHE A 30 -8.44 2.82 6.07
C PHE A 30 -9.12 3.98 5.37
N ARG A 31 -10.40 4.13 5.54
CA ARG A 31 -11.16 5.16 4.83
C ARG A 31 -10.56 6.55 5.08
N GLY A 32 -10.28 7.24 3.98
CA GLY A 32 -9.81 8.62 4.04
C GLY A 32 -8.39 8.80 4.54
N ARG A 33 -7.64 7.72 4.73
CA ARG A 33 -6.32 7.79 5.34
C ARG A 33 -5.18 7.36 4.43
N THR A 34 -5.48 6.98 3.18
CA THR A 34 -4.46 6.37 2.31
C THR A 34 -4.23 7.17 1.05
N ALA A 35 -3.00 7.08 0.54
CA ALA A 35 -2.65 7.61 -0.76
C ALA A 35 -1.62 6.68 -1.40
N VAL A 36 -1.73 6.48 -2.71
CA VAL A 36 -0.79 5.65 -3.45
C VAL A 36 -0.07 6.52 -4.47
N PHE A 37 1.25 6.37 -4.52
CA PHE A 37 2.09 7.03 -5.49
C PHE A 37 2.63 5.97 -6.43
N ALA A 38 2.41 6.16 -7.73
CA ALA A 38 2.66 5.10 -8.69
C ALA A 38 3.45 5.61 -9.89
N ASP A 39 4.47 6.42 -9.63
CA ASP A 39 5.23 7.08 -10.70
C ASP A 39 5.94 6.11 -11.63
N GLN A 40 6.31 4.94 -11.14
CA GLN A 40 7.05 3.98 -11.94
C GLN A 40 6.42 2.60 -11.85
N VAL A 41 5.12 2.55 -12.08
CA VAL A 41 4.36 1.31 -11.99
C VAL A 41 4.93 0.25 -12.94
N ILE A 42 5.28 0.65 -14.15
CA ILE A 42 5.82 -0.28 -15.13
C ILE A 42 7.12 -0.91 -14.63
N GLY A 43 7.90 -0.17 -13.86
CA GLY A 43 9.10 -0.70 -13.22
C GLY A 43 8.83 -1.50 -11.97
N GLY A 44 7.57 -1.63 -11.56
CA GLY A 44 7.21 -2.40 -10.38
C GLY A 44 7.25 -1.60 -9.09
N ASN A 45 7.33 -0.29 -9.16
CA ASN A 45 7.43 0.56 -7.98
C ASN A 45 6.07 1.15 -7.61
N ALA A 46 5.76 1.12 -6.33
CA ALA A 46 4.54 1.73 -5.80
C ALA A 46 4.77 2.08 -4.35
N SER A 47 4.15 3.15 -3.90
CA SER A 47 4.25 3.59 -2.51
C SER A 47 2.88 3.82 -1.94
N LEU A 48 2.69 3.40 -0.70
CA LEU A 48 1.46 3.61 0.05
C LEU A 48 1.78 4.54 1.22
N ARG A 49 1.02 5.62 1.35
CA ARG A 49 1.13 6.52 2.47
C ARG A 49 -0.13 6.42 3.33
N LEU A 50 0.08 6.31 4.63
CA LEU A 50 -1.00 6.18 5.58
C LEU A 50 -0.93 7.34 6.57
N LYS A 51 -2.05 8.04 6.72
CA LYS A 51 -2.15 9.18 7.63
C LYS A 51 -2.77 8.75 8.96
N ASN A 52 -2.50 9.55 10.00
CA ASN A 52 -3.08 9.32 11.34
C ASN A 52 -2.87 7.90 11.81
N VAL A 53 -1.64 7.46 11.77
CA VAL A 53 -1.29 6.07 12.04
C VAL A 53 -1.65 5.69 13.48
N GLN A 54 -2.26 4.51 13.63
CA GLN A 54 -2.70 3.97 14.90
C GLN A 54 -1.96 2.67 15.18
N LEU A 55 -1.99 2.24 16.43
CA LEU A 55 -1.35 0.98 16.81
C LEU A 55 -1.90 -0.20 16.01
N THR A 56 -3.19 -0.17 15.73
CA THR A 56 -3.83 -1.23 14.95
C THR A 56 -3.37 -1.28 13.51
N ASP A 57 -2.66 -0.25 13.04
CA ASP A 57 -2.13 -0.25 11.68
C ASP A 57 -0.88 -1.13 11.54
N ALA A 58 -0.27 -1.51 12.63
CA ALA A 58 0.89 -2.40 12.59
C ALA A 58 0.51 -3.75 12.00
N GLY A 59 1.44 -4.38 11.31
CA GLY A 59 1.21 -5.69 10.74
C GLY A 59 1.85 -5.83 9.38
N THR A 60 1.42 -6.84 8.65
CA THR A 60 1.99 -7.16 7.35
C THR A 60 1.07 -6.64 6.24
N TYR A 61 1.66 -5.88 5.34
CA TYR A 61 0.97 -5.34 4.17
C TYR A 61 1.47 -6.06 2.93
N GLN A 62 0.59 -6.27 1.99
CA GLN A 62 0.91 -6.89 0.71
C GLN A 62 0.61 -5.92 -0.40
N CYS A 63 1.50 -5.86 -1.37
CA CYS A 63 1.29 -5.05 -2.56
C CYS A 63 1.34 -5.93 -3.79
N TYR A 64 0.28 -5.90 -4.58
CA TYR A 64 0.22 -6.60 -5.86
C TYR A 64 0.22 -5.58 -6.97
N ILE A 65 1.10 -5.79 -7.95
CA ILE A 65 1.16 -4.95 -9.14
C ILE A 65 0.96 -5.81 -10.37
N ILE A 66 0.07 -5.36 -11.24
CA ILE A 66 -0.16 -6.01 -12.53
C ILE A 66 -0.04 -4.95 -13.60
N THR A 67 0.88 -5.16 -14.54
CA THR A 67 1.11 -4.25 -15.65
C THR A 67 1.20 -5.04 -16.94
N SER A 68 1.33 -4.33 -18.06
CA SER A 68 1.53 -4.96 -19.35
C SER A 68 2.83 -5.75 -19.43
N LYS A 69 3.78 -5.45 -18.55
CA LYS A 69 5.07 -6.14 -18.54
C LYS A 69 5.11 -7.33 -17.59
N GLY A 70 4.03 -7.58 -16.86
CA GLY A 70 3.99 -8.68 -15.94
C GLY A 70 3.36 -8.29 -14.62
N LYS A 71 3.53 -9.16 -13.65
CA LYS A 71 2.95 -8.93 -12.33
C LYS A 71 3.96 -9.30 -11.26
N GLY A 72 3.78 -8.70 -10.09
CA GLY A 72 4.64 -8.98 -8.96
C GLY A 72 3.91 -8.70 -7.66
N ASN A 73 4.49 -9.19 -6.58
CA ASN A 73 3.98 -8.87 -5.26
C ASN A 73 5.13 -8.69 -4.29
N ALA A 74 4.81 -8.10 -3.16
CA ALA A 74 5.78 -7.92 -2.09
C ALA A 74 5.05 -7.87 -0.78
N ASN A 75 5.70 -8.38 0.27
CA ASN A 75 5.19 -8.29 1.63
C ASN A 75 6.07 -7.30 2.38
N LEU A 76 5.42 -6.38 3.08
CA LEU A 76 6.13 -5.35 3.81
C LEU A 76 5.56 -5.29 5.21
N GLU A 77 6.42 -5.29 6.20
CA GLU A 77 5.98 -5.28 7.58
C GLU A 77 6.13 -3.90 8.18
N TYR A 78 5.07 -3.43 8.83
CA TYR A 78 5.10 -2.17 9.55
C TYR A 78 5.00 -2.44 11.04
N LYS A 79 5.96 -1.88 11.78
CA LYS A 79 5.91 -1.87 13.23
C LYS A 79 5.51 -0.47 13.66
N THR A 80 5.07 -0.32 14.87
CA THR A 80 4.57 0.97 15.33
C THR A 80 5.65 2.05 15.34
N GLY A 81 5.24 3.27 15.13
CA GLY A 81 6.11 4.44 15.24
C GLY A 81 5.92 5.44 14.10
N GLY A 82 5.27 6.55 14.37
CA GLY A 82 5.22 7.67 13.46
C GLY A 82 4.36 7.48 12.22
N GLU A 83 4.68 8.21 11.19
CA GLU A 83 3.96 8.18 9.93
C GLU A 83 4.40 6.97 9.11
N LEU A 84 3.47 6.39 8.39
CA LEU A 84 3.75 5.19 7.62
C LEU A 84 3.86 5.50 6.13
N LEU A 85 4.98 5.10 5.56
CA LEU A 85 5.15 5.06 4.11
C LEU A 85 5.75 3.71 3.76
N LEU A 86 5.02 2.92 2.98
CA LEU A 86 5.48 1.62 2.52
C LEU A 86 5.76 1.72 1.03
N GLU A 87 6.93 1.24 0.62
CA GLU A 87 7.34 1.30 -0.77
C GLU A 87 7.65 -0.10 -1.29
N ARG A 88 6.97 -0.45 -2.37
CA ARG A 88 7.30 -1.65 -3.13
C ARG A 88 8.30 -1.28 -4.20
N GLY A 89 9.23 -2.18 -4.48
CA GLY A 89 10.27 -1.95 -5.47
C GLY A 89 11.60 -1.58 -4.86
N LYS A 90 11.63 -1.38 -3.55
CA LYS A 90 12.87 -1.15 -2.80
C LYS A 90 13.36 -2.47 -2.23
N GLU A 91 14.61 -2.51 -1.85
CA GLU A 91 15.24 -3.71 -1.32
C GLU A 91 14.58 -4.20 -0.05
N SER A 92 14.12 -3.30 0.77
CA SER A 92 13.51 -3.64 2.04
C SER A 92 12.30 -2.80 2.27
N ALA A 93 11.45 -3.24 3.19
CA ALA A 93 10.30 -2.45 3.59
C ALA A 93 10.77 -1.11 4.13
N GLN A 94 10.13 -0.06 3.70
CA GLN A 94 10.49 1.28 4.09
C GLN A 94 9.40 1.89 4.94
N ARG A 95 9.78 2.42 6.06
CA ARG A 95 8.89 3.14 6.94
C ARG A 95 9.51 4.48 7.24
N TYR A 96 8.70 5.51 7.13
CA TYR A 96 9.15 6.85 7.42
C TYR A 96 8.20 7.51 8.40
N TRP A 97 8.75 8.32 9.29
CA TRP A 97 7.97 9.08 10.23
C TRP A 97 8.56 10.46 10.31
N GLY A 98 7.71 11.40 10.21
CA GLY A 98 8.11 12.79 10.15
C GLY A 98 8.40 13.37 11.49
#